data_53fa9ea9eea4b124e3d3b862dbe73d5a
#
_entry.id   53fa9ea9eea4b124e3d3b862dbe73d5a
#
_cell.length_a   1.000
_cell.length_b   1.000
_cell.length_c   1.000
_cell.angle_alpha   90.00
_cell.angle_beta   90.00
_cell.angle_gamma   90.00
#
_symmetry.space_group_name_H-M   'P 1'
#
loop_
_entity.id
_entity.type
_entity.pdbx_description
1 polymer ?
#
loop_
_entity_poly.entity_id
_entity_poly.type
_entity_poly.pdbx_seq_one_letter_code
_entity_poly.pdbx_strand_id
1 'polypeptide(L)'
;MKPSFAQIRRALYVTVCAFALSGAAHAQDGALELMQARQAVDKATQADADQYAPDLIAVARQGLEQAQRAAGDRRERKNAPILAVRATVDADLARARSEEATATAQLQLRRNEVSQLQRQLAIGEDR
;
A
#
# COMPACT_ATOMS: atom_id res chain seq x y z
N MET A 1 58.40 -0.77 -18.07
CA MET A 1 57.29 -1.52 -18.72
C MET A 1 56.27 -0.53 -19.19
N LYS A 2 56.10 -0.33 -20.49
CA LYS A 2 55.12 0.63 -21.05
C LYS A 2 53.77 -0.12 -21.20
N PRO A 3 52.64 0.34 -20.61
CA PRO A 3 51.38 -0.30 -20.81
C PRO A 3 50.96 -0.19 -22.28
N SER A 4 50.57 -1.33 -22.87
CA SER A 4 50.14 -1.39 -24.27
C SER A 4 48.80 -0.66 -24.41
N PHE A 5 48.65 0.14 -25.47
CA PHE A 5 47.45 0.91 -25.80
C PHE A 5 46.16 0.06 -25.79
N ALA A 6 46.28 -1.23 -26.04
CA ALA A 6 45.17 -2.18 -25.98
C ALA A 6 44.64 -2.45 -24.54
N GLN A 7 45.52 -2.38 -23.53
CA GLN A 7 45.14 -2.56 -22.13
C GLN A 7 44.44 -1.32 -21.58
N ILE A 8 44.85 -0.12 -22.00
CA ILE A 8 44.22 1.14 -21.60
C ILE A 8 42.78 1.22 -22.15
N ARG A 9 42.54 0.80 -23.39
CA ARG A 9 41.18 0.74 -23.97
C ARG A 9 40.26 -0.25 -23.24
N ARG A 10 40.79 -1.42 -22.85
CA ARG A 10 39.99 -2.40 -22.10
C ARG A 10 39.66 -1.91 -20.68
N ALA A 11 40.59 -1.27 -20.00
CA ALA A 11 40.35 -0.66 -18.68
C ALA A 11 39.28 0.45 -18.74
N LEU A 12 39.32 1.26 -19.81
CA LEU A 12 38.37 2.35 -20.01
C LEU A 12 36.93 1.83 -20.25
N TYR A 13 36.77 0.74 -21.00
CA TYR A 13 35.45 0.12 -21.21
C TYR A 13 34.88 -0.49 -19.96
N VAL A 14 35.68 -1.12 -19.09
CA VAL A 14 35.25 -1.70 -17.83
C VAL A 14 34.80 -0.63 -16.84
N THR A 15 35.50 0.51 -16.76
CA THR A 15 35.09 1.61 -15.88
C THR A 15 33.83 2.32 -16.36
N VAL A 16 33.61 2.48 -17.65
CA VAL A 16 32.39 3.08 -18.21
C VAL A 16 31.17 2.17 -17.97
N CYS A 17 31.31 0.85 -18.13
CA CYS A 17 30.21 -0.10 -17.84
C CYS A 17 29.85 -0.16 -16.33
N ALA A 18 30.82 -0.01 -15.42
CA ALA A 18 30.55 -0.01 -13.98
C ALA A 18 29.77 1.24 -13.53
N PHE A 19 29.98 2.39 -14.16
CA PHE A 19 29.22 3.63 -13.87
C PHE A 19 27.79 3.59 -14.41
N ALA A 20 27.52 2.85 -15.49
CA ALA A 20 26.17 2.75 -16.06
C ALA A 20 25.21 1.90 -15.20
N LEU A 21 25.72 0.97 -14.39
CA LEU A 21 24.92 0.09 -13.53
C LEU A 21 24.48 0.74 -12.20
N SER A 22 25.18 1.78 -11.74
CA SER A 22 24.86 2.45 -10.47
C SER A 22 23.70 3.46 -10.55
N GLY A 23 23.27 3.86 -11.75
CA GLY A 23 22.16 4.80 -11.95
C GLY A 23 20.77 4.16 -11.93
N ALA A 24 20.67 2.84 -12.05
CA ALA A 24 19.39 2.14 -12.16
C ALA A 24 18.70 1.87 -10.81
N ALA A 25 19.45 1.84 -9.69
CA ALA A 25 18.92 1.49 -8.39
C ALA A 25 17.91 2.52 -7.85
N HIS A 26 18.14 3.82 -8.06
CA HIS A 26 17.24 4.86 -7.54
C HIS A 26 15.94 5.05 -8.34
N ALA A 27 15.85 4.55 -9.56
CA ALA A 27 14.61 4.60 -10.34
C ALA A 27 13.64 3.46 -10.01
N GLN A 28 14.14 2.39 -9.40
CA GLN A 28 13.31 1.24 -9.00
C GLN A 28 12.58 1.48 -7.67
N ASP A 29 13.18 2.22 -6.73
CA ASP A 29 12.59 2.45 -5.41
C ASP A 29 11.23 3.15 -5.51
N GLY A 30 11.11 4.24 -6.26
CA GLY A 30 9.85 4.97 -6.40
C GLY A 30 8.73 4.21 -7.13
N ALA A 31 9.07 3.28 -8.01
CA ALA A 31 8.09 2.44 -8.70
C ALA A 31 7.53 1.35 -7.77
N LEU A 32 8.35 0.84 -6.85
CA LEU A 32 7.95 -0.16 -5.87
C LEU A 32 6.95 0.42 -4.88
N GLU A 33 7.24 1.60 -4.31
CA GLU A 33 6.33 2.25 -3.36
C GLU A 33 4.99 2.60 -4.01
N LEU A 34 4.99 3.07 -5.26
CA LEU A 34 3.74 3.33 -6.00
C LEU A 34 2.93 2.06 -6.22
N MET A 35 3.57 0.95 -6.52
CA MET A 35 2.90 -0.34 -6.67
C MET A 35 2.32 -0.81 -5.33
N GLN A 36 3.07 -0.67 -4.25
CA GLN A 36 2.60 -1.01 -2.89
C GLN A 36 1.41 -0.14 -2.47
N ALA A 37 1.45 1.17 -2.76
CA ALA A 37 0.34 2.07 -2.47
C ALA A 37 -0.94 1.68 -3.23
N ARG A 38 -0.84 1.33 -4.51
CA ARG A 38 -1.98 0.82 -5.29
C ARG A 38 -2.54 -0.45 -4.66
N GLN A 39 -1.66 -1.41 -4.35
CA GLN A 39 -2.08 -2.66 -3.73
C GLN A 39 -2.74 -2.46 -2.36
N ALA A 40 -2.26 -1.50 -1.55
CA ALA A 40 -2.87 -1.17 -0.27
C ALA A 40 -4.28 -0.57 -0.44
N VAL A 41 -4.46 0.36 -1.38
CA VAL A 41 -5.78 0.93 -1.71
C VAL A 41 -6.74 -0.15 -2.21
N ASP A 42 -6.28 -1.06 -3.08
CA ASP A 42 -7.10 -2.18 -3.57
C ASP A 42 -7.52 -3.12 -2.42
N LYS A 43 -6.61 -3.43 -1.50
CA LYS A 43 -6.94 -4.25 -0.31
C LYS A 43 -7.94 -3.56 0.61
N ALA A 44 -7.82 -2.24 0.81
CA ALA A 44 -8.79 -1.48 1.61
C ALA A 44 -10.17 -1.48 0.95
N THR A 45 -10.23 -1.35 -0.37
CA THR A 45 -11.49 -1.44 -1.13
C THR A 45 -12.11 -2.84 -1.01
N GLN A 46 -11.30 -3.92 -1.11
CA GLN A 46 -11.76 -5.30 -0.92
C GLN A 46 -12.26 -5.59 0.50
N ALA A 47 -11.80 -4.83 1.49
CA ALA A 47 -12.28 -4.88 2.86
C ALA A 47 -13.50 -3.99 3.11
N ASP A 48 -14.19 -3.54 2.06
CA ASP A 48 -15.37 -2.67 2.13
C ASP A 48 -15.12 -1.30 2.81
N ALA A 49 -13.90 -0.76 2.69
CA ALA A 49 -13.55 0.53 3.27
C ALA A 49 -14.40 1.68 2.68
N ASP A 50 -14.92 1.55 1.48
CA ASP A 50 -15.86 2.50 0.88
C ASP A 50 -17.16 2.62 1.70
N GLN A 51 -17.58 1.55 2.37
CA GLN A 51 -18.78 1.52 3.20
C GLN A 51 -18.48 1.90 4.65
N TYR A 52 -17.42 1.38 5.23
CA TYR A 52 -17.17 1.47 6.68
C TYR A 52 -16.13 2.53 7.08
N ALA A 53 -15.30 3.01 6.13
CA ALA A 53 -14.27 4.02 6.36
C ALA A 53 -14.12 4.98 5.15
N PRO A 54 -15.22 5.58 4.64
CA PRO A 54 -15.24 6.32 3.37
C PRO A 54 -14.26 7.50 3.36
N ASP A 55 -14.14 8.24 4.45
CA ASP A 55 -13.23 9.38 4.53
C ASP A 55 -11.77 8.95 4.45
N LEU A 56 -11.42 7.85 5.11
CA LEU A 56 -10.04 7.34 5.13
C LEU A 56 -9.62 6.79 3.77
N ILE A 57 -10.48 6.02 3.09
CA ILE A 57 -10.16 5.50 1.76
C ILE A 57 -10.09 6.61 0.71
N ALA A 58 -10.90 7.69 0.85
CA ALA A 58 -10.81 8.86 -0.01
C ALA A 58 -9.46 9.57 0.14
N VAL A 59 -8.97 9.76 1.37
CA VAL A 59 -7.64 10.33 1.65
C VAL A 59 -6.54 9.47 1.05
N ALA A 60 -6.61 8.16 1.21
CA ALA A 60 -5.63 7.22 0.64
C ALA A 60 -5.58 7.29 -0.89
N ARG A 61 -6.74 7.32 -1.56
CA ARG A 61 -6.84 7.47 -3.01
C ARG A 61 -6.26 8.81 -3.50
N GLN A 62 -6.58 9.90 -2.81
CA GLN A 62 -6.03 11.22 -3.13
C GLN A 62 -4.50 11.24 -2.95
N GLY A 63 -3.98 10.62 -1.89
CA GLY A 63 -2.54 10.48 -1.66
C GLY A 63 -1.85 9.68 -2.78
N LEU A 64 -2.46 8.57 -3.22
CA LEU A 64 -1.96 7.76 -4.32
C LEU A 64 -1.92 8.57 -5.65
N GLU A 65 -2.96 9.34 -5.95
CA GLU A 65 -2.98 10.20 -7.13
C GLU A 65 -1.89 11.28 -7.07
N GLN A 66 -1.66 11.88 -5.90
CA GLN A 66 -0.57 12.84 -5.71
C GLN A 66 0.79 12.20 -5.96
N ALA A 67 1.02 10.99 -5.41
CA ALA A 67 2.24 10.24 -5.64
C ALA A 67 2.47 9.92 -7.13
N GLN A 68 1.42 9.53 -7.84
CA GLN A 68 1.46 9.25 -9.28
C GLN A 68 1.79 10.51 -10.10
N ARG A 69 1.16 11.65 -9.78
CA ARG A 69 1.48 12.94 -10.42
C ARG A 69 2.92 13.35 -10.18
N ALA A 70 3.38 13.25 -8.92
CA ALA A 70 4.76 13.56 -8.57
C ALA A 70 5.77 12.65 -9.29
N ALA A 71 5.46 11.37 -9.49
CA ALA A 71 6.32 10.45 -10.25
C ALA A 71 6.45 10.84 -11.74
N GLY A 72 5.40 11.43 -12.32
CA GLY A 72 5.38 11.95 -13.70
C GLY A 72 6.09 13.29 -13.86
N ASP A 73 6.17 14.11 -12.81
CA ASP A 73 6.81 15.41 -12.87
C ASP A 73 8.32 15.31 -12.56
N ARG A 74 9.13 15.87 -13.45
CA ARG A 74 10.61 15.87 -13.33
C ARG A 74 11.09 16.58 -12.06
N ARG A 75 10.37 17.60 -11.59
CA ARG A 75 10.74 18.40 -10.43
C ARG A 75 10.34 17.72 -9.11
N GLU A 76 9.22 17.01 -9.12
CA GLU A 76 8.61 16.41 -7.92
C GLU A 76 8.92 14.92 -7.76
N ARG A 77 9.53 14.29 -8.76
CA ARG A 77 9.81 12.83 -8.78
C ARG A 77 10.50 12.32 -7.51
N LYS A 78 11.36 13.14 -6.89
CA LYS A 78 12.04 12.76 -5.64
C LYS A 78 11.09 12.62 -4.44
N ASN A 79 9.92 13.27 -4.50
CA ASN A 79 8.91 13.23 -3.45
C ASN A 79 7.92 12.07 -3.65
N ALA A 80 7.84 11.51 -4.84
CA ALA A 80 6.87 10.46 -5.18
C ALA A 80 6.93 9.24 -4.25
N PRO A 81 8.10 8.68 -3.88
CA PRO A 81 8.17 7.56 -2.95
C PRO A 81 7.59 7.89 -1.58
N ILE A 82 7.88 9.06 -1.02
CA ILE A 82 7.39 9.49 0.29
C ILE A 82 5.86 9.64 0.26
N LEU A 83 5.32 10.23 -0.80
CA LEU A 83 3.87 10.36 -0.99
C LEU A 83 3.19 8.99 -1.14
N ALA A 84 3.83 8.05 -1.86
CA ALA A 84 3.33 6.70 -2.03
C ALA A 84 3.32 5.92 -0.70
N VAL A 85 4.38 6.00 0.10
CA VAL A 85 4.43 5.39 1.45
C VAL A 85 3.32 5.96 2.33
N ARG A 86 3.08 7.28 2.31
CA ARG A 86 1.98 7.88 3.05
C ARG A 86 0.63 7.34 2.60
N ALA A 87 0.38 7.28 1.30
CA ALA A 87 -0.86 6.72 0.76
C ALA A 87 -1.05 5.24 1.15
N THR A 88 0.03 4.45 1.25
CA THR A 88 0.00 3.07 1.76
C THR A 88 -0.50 3.02 3.20
N VAL A 89 0.05 3.87 4.08
CA VAL A 89 -0.33 3.91 5.50
C VAL A 89 -1.78 4.35 5.67
N ASP A 90 -2.22 5.37 4.91
CA ASP A 90 -3.60 5.85 4.93
C ASP A 90 -4.58 4.76 4.46
N ALA A 91 -4.21 3.98 3.43
CA ALA A 91 -5.00 2.84 2.95
C ALA A 91 -5.05 1.68 3.96
N ASP A 92 -3.92 1.35 4.59
CA ASP A 92 -3.88 0.32 5.63
C ASP A 92 -4.74 0.72 6.86
N LEU A 93 -4.76 2.01 7.22
CA LEU A 93 -5.65 2.52 8.26
C LEU A 93 -7.12 2.38 7.85
N ALA A 94 -7.48 2.74 6.62
CA ALA A 94 -8.83 2.58 6.09
C ALA A 94 -9.28 1.11 6.14
N ARG A 95 -8.41 0.20 5.72
CA ARG A 95 -8.65 -1.25 5.78
C ARG A 95 -8.88 -1.72 7.21
N ALA A 96 -7.99 -1.36 8.15
CA ALA A 96 -8.10 -1.79 9.54
C ALA A 96 -9.41 -1.30 10.19
N ARG A 97 -9.83 -0.07 9.89
CA ARG A 97 -11.11 0.48 10.37
C ARG A 97 -12.32 -0.23 9.78
N SER A 98 -12.26 -0.61 8.53
CA SER A 98 -13.31 -1.39 7.88
C SER A 98 -13.42 -2.78 8.49
N GLU A 99 -12.29 -3.47 8.67
CA GLU A 99 -12.25 -4.80 9.31
C GLU A 99 -12.77 -4.74 10.76
N GLU A 100 -12.42 -3.71 11.54
CA GLU A 100 -12.94 -3.47 12.88
C GLU A 100 -14.47 -3.29 12.89
N ALA A 101 -14.99 -2.45 12.00
CA ALA A 101 -16.43 -2.20 11.89
C ALA A 101 -17.20 -3.47 11.51
N THR A 102 -16.68 -4.23 10.56
CA THR A 102 -17.27 -5.50 10.13
C THR A 102 -17.27 -6.53 11.25
N ALA A 103 -16.15 -6.69 11.96
CA ALA A 103 -16.06 -7.60 13.11
C ALA A 103 -17.02 -7.21 14.23
N THR A 104 -17.15 -5.91 14.50
CA THR A 104 -18.09 -5.39 15.50
C THR A 104 -19.53 -5.68 15.12
N ALA A 105 -19.91 -5.46 13.87
CA ALA A 105 -21.24 -5.76 13.36
C ALA A 105 -21.56 -7.26 13.48
N GLN A 106 -20.63 -8.13 13.10
CA GLN A 106 -20.79 -9.58 13.25
C GLN A 106 -20.96 -10.01 14.71
N LEU A 107 -20.15 -9.42 15.61
CA LEU A 107 -20.28 -9.69 17.06
C LEU A 107 -21.66 -9.30 17.59
N GLN A 108 -22.20 -8.17 17.18
CA GLN A 108 -23.56 -7.75 17.58
C GLN A 108 -24.63 -8.71 17.04
N LEU A 109 -24.52 -9.13 15.80
CA LEU A 109 -25.45 -10.13 15.24
C LEU A 109 -25.43 -11.44 16.06
N ARG A 110 -24.25 -11.96 16.39
CA ARG A 110 -24.13 -13.19 17.19
C ARG A 110 -24.67 -13.04 18.61
N ARG A 111 -24.41 -11.87 19.25
CA ARG A 111 -25.01 -11.59 20.58
C ARG A 111 -26.52 -11.56 20.56
N ASN A 112 -27.10 -10.95 19.53
CA ASN A 112 -28.56 -10.90 19.37
C ASN A 112 -29.15 -12.31 19.14
N GLU A 113 -28.48 -13.12 18.30
CA GLU A 113 -28.88 -14.51 18.06
C GLU A 113 -28.85 -15.33 19.35
N VAL A 114 -27.77 -15.27 20.12
CA VAL A 114 -27.68 -15.95 21.43
C VAL A 114 -28.79 -15.50 22.37
N SER A 115 -29.05 -14.19 22.45
CA SER A 115 -30.13 -13.66 23.31
C SER A 115 -31.52 -14.14 22.88
N GLN A 116 -31.77 -14.31 21.59
CA GLN A 116 -33.01 -14.87 21.07
C GLN A 116 -33.15 -16.34 21.44
N LEU A 117 -32.12 -17.14 21.27
CA LEU A 117 -32.13 -18.56 21.62
C LEU A 117 -32.34 -18.77 23.12
N GLN A 118 -31.67 -17.97 23.96
CA GLN A 118 -31.87 -18.01 25.41
C GLN A 118 -33.33 -17.74 25.81
N ARG A 119 -33.95 -16.72 25.18
CA ARG A 119 -35.40 -16.43 25.44
C ARG A 119 -36.31 -17.57 25.00
N GLN A 120 -36.01 -18.19 23.84
CA GLN A 120 -36.79 -19.33 23.36
C GLN A 120 -36.71 -20.54 24.29
N LEU A 121 -35.53 -20.83 24.84
CA LEU A 121 -35.33 -21.91 25.81
C LEU A 121 -36.06 -21.62 27.11
N ALA A 122 -35.99 -20.41 27.66
CA ALA A 122 -36.70 -20.03 28.88
C ALA A 122 -38.23 -20.18 28.75
N ILE A 123 -38.80 -19.81 27.59
CA ILE A 123 -40.24 -19.99 27.31
C ILE A 123 -40.62 -21.48 27.18
N GLY A 124 -39.68 -22.33 26.72
CA GLY A 124 -39.91 -23.77 26.57
C GLY A 124 -39.89 -24.54 27.89
N GLU A 125 -39.18 -24.06 28.92
CA GLU A 125 -39.11 -24.67 30.24
C GLU A 125 -40.36 -24.37 31.11
N ASP A 126 -41.08 -23.29 30.83
CA ASP A 126 -42.30 -22.89 31.56
C ASP A 126 -43.57 -23.60 31.04
N ARG A 127 -43.45 -24.56 30.13
CA ARG A 127 -44.58 -25.37 29.60
C ARG A 127 -44.50 -26.81 30.03
#